data_8f6108f73ec24f29749e211064acbd18
#
_entry.id   8f6108f73ec24f29749e211064acbd18
#
_cell.length_a   1.000
_cell.length_b   1.000
_cell.length_c   1.000
_cell.angle_alpha   90.00
_cell.angle_beta   90.00
_cell.angle_gamma   90.00
#
_symmetry.space_group_name_H-M   'P 1'
#
loop_
_entity.id
_entity.type
_entity.pdbx_description
1 polymer ?
#
loop_
_entity_poly.entity_id
_entity_poly.type
_entity_poly.pdbx_seq_one_letter_code
_entity_poly.pdbx_strand_id
1 'polypeptide(L)'
;MKKKVLVLCYSELNLDPRLRRQVEWLKDDYDVTVSGLKNFEDIPVRFIPITPQVSIEKYNAQKQKIKPIDFHLKYPATLRKLFSLFIKGYLFIQNTPNLLLSKKQQYENTYWFNDVWYGRCPDERMDYIDSLKGEYFDFILANDIETLPLALKISNGKSKVILDSHEYHPGESDDNKEWVKKQKAVVTYLCKEYIPKVDLMSTVGHNISKKFEAKFHKKSFVITNAPSYSANLNPIPVGDKIKIIHHGLCVNGRNIGAMIEMMKYTDERFTLDLMLLPVAWEKEYYEELKTETVKYKNVKMLLPVPTSEIPQFTNQYDIGLFLLPPVNFNYTNALPNKFFEFVQARLAIAIGPSPEMAEYINKYELGIISDDFSPQSLAKTINQLTPEQIWHHKQQSHKYAYDLSAEKNKQLLLSKVKELI
;
A
#
# COMPACT_ATOMS: atom_id res chain seq x y z
N MET A 1 -28.03 21.54 -1.31
CA MET A 1 -26.56 21.66 -1.16
C MET A 1 -25.98 20.27 -1.11
N LYS A 2 -24.81 20.04 -1.74
CA LYS A 2 -24.09 18.77 -1.59
C LYS A 2 -23.65 18.60 -0.13
N LYS A 3 -23.68 17.36 0.38
CA LYS A 3 -23.08 17.02 1.67
C LYS A 3 -21.57 17.19 1.60
N LYS A 4 -20.97 17.63 2.72
CA LYS A 4 -19.54 17.92 2.81
C LYS A 4 -18.76 16.73 3.30
N VAL A 5 -17.64 16.43 2.65
CA VAL A 5 -16.72 15.37 3.06
C VAL A 5 -15.29 15.88 3.21
N LEU A 6 -14.61 15.41 4.24
CA LEU A 6 -13.16 15.58 4.41
C LEU A 6 -12.48 14.23 4.15
N VAL A 7 -11.56 14.20 3.19
CA VAL A 7 -10.70 13.04 2.92
C VAL A 7 -9.32 13.32 3.49
N LEU A 8 -8.88 12.51 4.46
CA LEU A 8 -7.59 12.64 5.15
C LEU A 8 -6.62 11.56 4.72
N CYS A 9 -5.38 11.94 4.43
CA CYS A 9 -4.28 11.02 4.20
C CYS A 9 -2.92 11.64 4.58
N TYR A 10 -1.91 10.80 4.79
CA TYR A 10 -0.51 11.23 4.94
C TYR A 10 0.31 10.87 3.69
N SER A 11 -0.24 11.07 2.49
CA SER A 11 0.44 10.82 1.22
C SER A 11 0.46 12.07 0.33
N GLU A 12 1.34 12.07 -0.66
CA GLU A 12 1.25 12.98 -1.80
C GLU A 12 0.15 12.46 -2.73
N LEU A 13 -0.88 13.27 -2.96
CA LEU A 13 -2.12 12.84 -3.62
C LEU A 13 -1.91 12.32 -5.04
N ASN A 14 -0.99 12.93 -5.80
CA ASN A 14 -0.66 12.48 -7.16
C ASN A 14 -0.01 11.09 -7.21
N LEU A 15 0.63 10.67 -6.12
CA LEU A 15 1.34 9.38 -6.03
C LEU A 15 0.49 8.27 -5.40
N ASP A 16 -0.75 8.58 -5.01
CA ASP A 16 -1.65 7.63 -4.36
C ASP A 16 -2.87 7.32 -5.24
N PRO A 17 -2.82 6.22 -6.03
CA PRO A 17 -3.92 5.87 -6.94
C PRO A 17 -5.23 5.53 -6.23
N ARG A 18 -5.17 5.03 -4.99
CA ARG A 18 -6.38 4.70 -4.22
C ARG A 18 -7.10 5.96 -3.78
N LEU A 19 -6.34 6.89 -3.25
CA LEU A 19 -6.88 8.18 -2.82
C LEU A 19 -7.45 8.98 -3.99
N ARG A 20 -6.74 9.00 -5.14
CA ARG A 20 -7.23 9.60 -6.37
C ARG A 20 -8.62 9.05 -6.73
N ARG A 21 -8.76 7.72 -6.77
CA ARG A 21 -10.05 7.08 -7.08
C ARG A 21 -11.14 7.46 -6.07
N GLN A 22 -10.84 7.47 -4.77
CA GLN A 22 -11.82 7.87 -3.74
C GLN A 22 -12.34 9.29 -3.98
N VAL A 23 -11.46 10.24 -4.25
CA VAL A 23 -11.83 11.64 -4.52
C VAL A 23 -12.63 11.75 -5.81
N GLU A 24 -12.22 11.07 -6.89
CA GLU A 24 -12.95 11.02 -8.16
C GLU A 24 -14.35 10.41 -7.99
N TRP A 25 -14.50 9.40 -7.11
CA TRP A 25 -15.80 8.78 -6.84
C TRP A 25 -16.76 9.68 -6.07
N LEU A 26 -16.21 10.54 -5.18
CA LEU A 26 -17.01 11.36 -4.28
C LEU A 26 -17.35 12.74 -4.85
N LYS A 27 -16.47 13.35 -5.68
CA LYS A 27 -16.60 14.75 -6.12
C LYS A 27 -17.89 15.07 -6.89
N ASP A 28 -18.48 14.06 -7.54
CA ASP A 28 -19.71 14.25 -8.31
C ASP A 28 -20.94 14.42 -7.41
N ASP A 29 -20.97 13.70 -6.29
CA ASP A 29 -22.13 13.66 -5.36
C ASP A 29 -21.92 14.52 -4.11
N TYR A 30 -20.66 14.83 -3.72
CA TYR A 30 -20.28 15.50 -2.48
C TYR A 30 -19.45 16.77 -2.72
N ASP A 31 -19.45 17.67 -1.74
CA ASP A 31 -18.51 18.80 -1.63
C ASP A 31 -17.24 18.30 -0.92
N VAL A 32 -16.21 18.00 -1.72
CA VAL A 32 -15.01 17.30 -1.26
C VAL A 32 -13.91 18.28 -0.87
N THR A 33 -13.48 18.20 0.37
CA THR A 33 -12.23 18.78 0.86
C THR A 33 -11.21 17.66 1.06
N VAL A 34 -9.99 17.83 0.59
CA VAL A 34 -8.92 16.84 0.73
C VAL A 34 -7.79 17.41 1.57
N SER A 35 -7.23 16.58 2.44
CA SER A 35 -6.02 16.90 3.21
C SER A 35 -4.98 15.82 3.04
N GLY A 36 -3.78 16.26 2.70
CA GLY A 36 -2.61 15.40 2.47
C GLY A 36 -1.32 16.21 2.51
N LEU A 37 -0.22 15.62 2.06
CA LEU A 37 1.09 16.30 2.04
C LEU A 37 1.22 17.26 0.85
N LYS A 38 0.66 16.89 -0.31
CA LYS A 38 0.70 17.68 -1.55
C LYS A 38 -0.60 17.46 -2.34
N ASN A 39 -1.14 18.51 -2.95
CA ASN A 39 -2.40 18.46 -3.69
C ASN A 39 -2.28 17.67 -5.01
N PHE A 40 -3.44 17.32 -5.59
CA PHE A 40 -3.56 16.93 -6.99
C PHE A 40 -3.19 18.11 -7.91
N GLU A 41 -2.61 17.80 -9.04
CA GLU A 41 -2.30 18.81 -10.07
C GLU A 41 -3.47 19.00 -11.06
N ASP A 42 -4.34 17.98 -11.19
CA ASP A 42 -5.36 17.88 -12.24
C ASP A 42 -6.79 17.69 -11.71
N ILE A 43 -7.00 17.49 -10.40
CA ILE A 43 -8.33 17.37 -9.80
C ILE A 43 -8.68 18.65 -9.03
N PRO A 44 -9.67 19.43 -9.50
CA PRO A 44 -10.08 20.67 -8.85
C PRO A 44 -10.91 20.37 -7.60
N VAL A 45 -10.27 20.21 -6.44
CA VAL A 45 -10.90 20.06 -5.12
C VAL A 45 -10.30 21.05 -4.12
N ARG A 46 -11.06 21.41 -3.10
CA ARG A 46 -10.51 22.18 -1.99
C ARG A 46 -9.43 21.35 -1.29
N PHE A 47 -8.23 21.93 -1.16
CA PHE A 47 -7.11 21.28 -0.51
C PHE A 47 -6.68 22.05 0.74
N ILE A 48 -6.45 21.33 1.83
CA ILE A 48 -5.89 21.85 3.08
C ILE A 48 -4.68 20.98 3.42
N PRO A 49 -3.45 21.52 3.41
CA PRO A 49 -2.27 20.73 3.73
C PRO A 49 -2.32 20.26 5.19
N ILE A 50 -2.16 18.95 5.41
CA ILE A 50 -2.16 18.37 6.76
C ILE A 50 -0.88 18.74 7.52
N THR A 51 0.20 19.03 6.79
CA THR A 51 1.46 19.54 7.33
C THR A 51 1.92 20.69 6.42
N PRO A 52 1.95 21.94 6.92
CA PRO A 52 2.41 23.08 6.14
C PRO A 52 3.86 22.92 5.66
N GLN A 53 4.15 23.39 4.44
CA GLN A 53 5.48 23.29 3.84
C GLN A 53 6.59 23.90 4.71
N VAL A 54 6.30 25.03 5.36
CA VAL A 54 7.24 25.72 6.26
C VAL A 54 7.72 24.82 7.41
N SER A 55 6.86 23.98 7.89
CA SER A 55 7.13 23.07 8.99
C SER A 55 7.93 21.85 8.56
N ILE A 56 7.66 21.34 7.34
CA ILE A 56 8.50 20.30 6.73
C ILE A 56 9.93 20.81 6.57
N GLU A 57 10.10 22.05 6.13
CA GLU A 57 11.42 22.68 6.00
C GLU A 57 12.12 22.85 7.35
N LYS A 58 11.42 23.35 8.38
CA LYS A 58 11.93 23.46 9.76
C LYS A 58 12.34 22.11 10.32
N TYR A 59 11.50 21.10 10.18
CA TYR A 59 11.79 19.73 10.62
C TYR A 59 13.01 19.16 9.92
N ASN A 60 13.10 19.29 8.60
CA ASN A 60 14.25 18.84 7.83
C ASN A 60 15.54 19.59 8.24
N ALA A 61 15.45 20.88 8.50
CA ALA A 61 16.56 21.69 8.99
C ALA A 61 17.00 21.27 10.42
N GLN A 62 16.05 20.96 11.30
CA GLN A 62 16.34 20.42 12.64
C GLN A 62 16.98 19.02 12.55
N LYS A 63 16.44 18.15 11.68
CA LYS A 63 16.98 16.80 11.46
C LYS A 63 18.40 16.83 10.87
N GLN A 64 18.70 17.80 10.00
CA GLN A 64 20.06 18.03 9.51
C GLN A 64 21.01 18.55 10.59
N LYS A 65 20.53 19.37 11.53
CA LYS A 65 21.34 19.84 12.70
C LYS A 65 21.60 18.72 13.71
N ILE A 66 20.74 17.70 13.80
CA ILE A 66 20.86 16.54 14.69
C ILE A 66 21.64 15.39 14.02
N LYS A 67 22.06 15.51 12.74
CA LYS A 67 23.05 14.56 12.21
C LYS A 67 24.21 14.57 13.20
N PRO A 68 24.64 13.40 13.73
CA PRO A 68 25.83 13.36 14.56
C PRO A 68 26.91 14.03 13.71
N ILE A 69 27.40 15.17 14.17
CA ILE A 69 28.64 15.72 13.67
C ILE A 69 29.56 14.51 13.61
N ASP A 70 30.40 14.39 12.59
CA ASP A 70 31.44 13.37 12.46
C ASP A 70 32.43 13.47 13.61
N PHE A 71 31.92 13.30 14.83
CA PHE A 71 32.61 13.32 16.09
C PHE A 71 33.52 12.10 16.21
N HIS A 72 33.29 11.09 15.36
CA HIS A 72 34.06 9.85 15.35
C HIS A 72 35.47 10.02 14.81
N LEU A 73 35.78 11.09 14.11
CA LEU A 73 37.09 11.30 13.48
C LEU A 73 38.01 12.30 14.20
N LYS A 74 37.51 13.09 15.15
CA LYS A 74 38.26 14.21 15.73
C LYS A 74 38.69 14.08 17.20
N TYR A 75 38.23 13.08 17.95
CA TYR A 75 38.50 13.01 19.41
C TYR A 75 38.91 11.62 19.91
N PRO A 76 39.79 11.54 20.95
CA PRO A 76 40.25 10.29 21.56
C PRO A 76 39.10 9.44 22.13
N ALA A 77 39.27 8.11 22.13
CA ALA A 77 38.24 7.12 22.52
C ALA A 77 37.65 7.37 23.94
N THR A 78 38.43 7.93 24.85
CA THR A 78 37.99 8.29 26.22
C THR A 78 37.01 9.46 26.24
N LEU A 79 37.23 10.49 25.44
CA LEU A 79 36.32 11.63 25.28
C LEU A 79 35.03 11.24 24.60
N ARG A 80 35.08 10.29 23.63
CA ARG A 80 33.89 9.72 22.97
C ARG A 80 32.98 8.97 23.95
N LYS A 81 33.55 8.20 24.88
CA LYS A 81 32.78 7.50 25.94
C LYS A 81 32.10 8.48 26.89
N LEU A 82 32.82 9.51 27.34
CA LEU A 82 32.25 10.54 28.23
C LEU A 82 31.12 11.32 27.57
N PHE A 83 31.30 11.71 26.31
CA PHE A 83 30.24 12.42 25.53
C PHE A 83 29.02 11.54 25.22
N SER A 84 29.27 10.25 24.93
CA SER A 84 28.21 9.26 24.78
C SER A 84 27.40 9.06 26.08
N LEU A 85 28.07 9.06 27.23
CA LEU A 85 27.42 9.01 28.54
C LEU A 85 26.65 10.31 28.85
N PHE A 86 27.20 11.46 28.46
CA PHE A 86 26.53 12.76 28.63
C PHE A 86 25.27 12.86 27.73
N ILE A 87 25.37 12.44 26.47
CA ILE A 87 24.19 12.37 25.56
C ILE A 87 23.17 11.37 26.07
N LYS A 88 23.59 10.20 26.54
CA LYS A 88 22.69 9.21 27.15
C LYS A 88 22.04 9.76 28.42
N GLY A 89 22.76 10.47 29.26
CA GLY A 89 22.25 11.15 30.45
C GLY A 89 21.25 12.27 30.09
N TYR A 90 21.60 13.10 29.12
CA TYR A 90 20.73 14.16 28.61
C TYR A 90 19.43 13.59 27.99
N LEU A 91 19.53 12.57 27.15
CA LEU A 91 18.38 11.87 26.59
C LEU A 91 17.56 11.13 27.66
N PHE A 92 18.23 10.60 28.70
CA PHE A 92 17.54 10.02 29.86
C PHE A 92 16.75 11.06 30.61
N ILE A 93 17.32 12.23 30.89
CA ILE A 93 16.68 13.36 31.59
C ILE A 93 15.51 13.88 30.75
N GLN A 94 15.65 14.03 29.45
CA GLN A 94 14.53 14.42 28.55
C GLN A 94 13.41 13.39 28.47
N ASN A 95 13.74 12.10 28.57
CA ASN A 95 12.75 11.01 28.53
C ASN A 95 12.20 10.63 29.92
N THR A 96 12.79 11.13 31.02
CA THR A 96 12.34 10.84 32.38
C THR A 96 10.85 11.18 32.60
N PRO A 97 10.32 12.32 32.12
CA PRO A 97 8.89 12.60 32.23
C PRO A 97 8.02 11.52 31.58
N ASN A 98 8.43 10.99 30.41
CA ASN A 98 7.71 9.93 29.71
C ASN A 98 7.76 8.58 30.45
N LEU A 99 8.82 8.27 31.21
CA LEU A 99 8.93 7.03 31.99
C LEU A 99 7.97 6.96 33.16
N LEU A 100 7.54 8.12 33.68
CA LEU A 100 6.56 8.22 34.77
C LEU A 100 5.11 8.15 34.26
N LEU A 101 4.90 8.24 32.95
CA LEU A 101 3.56 8.17 32.36
C LEU A 101 3.08 6.72 32.21
N SER A 102 1.78 6.52 32.25
CA SER A 102 1.18 5.25 31.87
C SER A 102 1.53 4.89 30.42
N LYS A 103 1.55 3.60 30.09
CA LYS A 103 1.76 3.12 28.71
C LYS A 103 0.83 3.80 27.70
N LYS A 104 -0.43 4.02 28.07
CA LYS A 104 -1.41 4.75 27.26
C LYS A 104 -0.91 6.15 26.94
N GLN A 105 -0.53 6.92 27.95
CA GLN A 105 -0.03 8.29 27.76
C GLN A 105 1.27 8.32 26.94
N GLN A 106 2.17 7.34 27.14
CA GLN A 106 3.38 7.24 26.31
C GLN A 106 3.05 7.04 24.82
N TYR A 107 2.07 6.17 24.48
CA TYR A 107 1.68 5.94 23.10
C TYR A 107 0.93 7.14 22.48
N GLU A 108 0.06 7.81 23.27
CA GLU A 108 -0.58 9.05 22.84
C GLU A 108 0.45 10.13 22.55
N ASN A 109 1.40 10.34 23.46
CA ASN A 109 2.49 11.31 23.26
C ASN A 109 3.33 10.96 22.03
N THR A 110 3.60 9.67 21.78
CA THR A 110 4.33 9.24 20.60
C THR A 110 3.58 9.62 19.33
N TYR A 111 2.28 9.41 19.27
CA TYR A 111 1.47 9.78 18.12
C TYR A 111 1.37 11.30 17.94
N TRP A 112 1.01 12.03 19.04
CA TRP A 112 0.70 13.47 18.94
C TRP A 112 1.93 14.37 18.84
N PHE A 113 3.04 14.00 19.48
CA PHE A 113 4.20 14.88 19.66
C PHE A 113 5.55 14.32 19.19
N ASN A 114 5.67 13.04 18.94
CA ASN A 114 6.97 12.42 18.66
C ASN A 114 7.06 11.65 17.35
N ASP A 115 6.13 11.78 16.47
CA ASP A 115 6.00 11.00 15.24
C ASP A 115 7.27 10.28 14.75
N VAL A 116 7.52 9.11 15.33
CA VAL A 116 8.70 8.29 15.02
C VAL A 116 8.52 7.55 13.68
N TRP A 117 7.29 7.54 13.16
CA TRP A 117 6.87 6.68 12.08
C TRP A 117 7.38 7.08 10.72
N TYR A 118 7.15 8.34 10.39
CA TYR A 118 7.36 8.79 9.03
C TYR A 118 8.28 10.00 8.98
N GLY A 119 8.86 10.38 10.11
CA GLY A 119 9.70 11.57 10.21
C GLY A 119 8.95 12.87 9.90
N ARG A 120 7.64 12.90 10.15
CA ARG A 120 6.74 14.02 9.91
C ARG A 120 6.66 14.90 11.16
N CYS A 121 6.30 16.18 10.98
CA CYS A 121 6.23 17.12 12.10
C CYS A 121 5.00 16.86 12.97
N PRO A 122 5.17 16.37 14.20
CA PRO A 122 4.04 15.97 15.05
C PRO A 122 3.28 17.14 15.65
N ASP A 123 3.99 18.22 15.96
CA ASP A 123 3.43 19.38 16.67
C ASP A 123 2.32 20.11 15.92
N GLU A 124 2.17 19.84 14.62
CA GLU A 124 1.26 20.56 13.73
C GLU A 124 -0.10 19.88 13.56
N ARG A 125 -0.27 18.68 14.10
CA ARG A 125 -1.59 18.04 14.12
C ARG A 125 -2.61 18.88 14.90
N MET A 126 -2.18 19.55 15.95
CA MET A 126 -3.04 20.45 16.73
C MET A 126 -3.34 21.73 15.96
N ASP A 127 -2.34 22.34 15.33
CA ASP A 127 -2.53 23.53 14.48
C ASP A 127 -3.46 23.24 13.31
N TYR A 128 -3.33 22.05 12.71
CA TYR A 128 -4.24 21.59 11.65
C TYR A 128 -5.69 21.46 12.17
N ILE A 129 -5.90 20.87 13.34
CA ILE A 129 -7.23 20.77 13.96
C ILE A 129 -7.80 22.17 14.20
N ASP A 130 -6.99 23.09 14.71
CA ASP A 130 -7.43 24.47 14.97
C ASP A 130 -7.77 25.23 13.68
N SER A 131 -7.08 24.93 12.57
CA SER A 131 -7.39 25.51 11.25
C SER A 131 -8.77 25.11 10.71
N LEU A 132 -9.30 23.98 11.16
CA LEU A 132 -10.63 23.46 10.82
C LEU A 132 -11.70 23.80 11.85
N LYS A 133 -11.36 24.62 12.86
CA LYS A 133 -12.28 25.00 13.93
C LYS A 133 -13.50 25.75 13.39
N GLY A 134 -14.67 25.20 13.65
CA GLY A 134 -15.93 25.75 13.15
C GLY A 134 -16.38 25.21 11.79
N GLU A 135 -15.58 24.41 11.11
CA GLU A 135 -16.02 23.68 9.93
C GLU A 135 -16.81 22.43 10.33
N TYR A 136 -17.79 22.09 9.49
CA TYR A 136 -18.61 20.89 9.64
C TYR A 136 -18.49 20.03 8.38
N PHE A 137 -18.32 18.72 8.58
CA PHE A 137 -18.37 17.73 7.54
C PHE A 137 -19.45 16.70 7.87
N ASP A 138 -20.22 16.25 6.88
CA ASP A 138 -21.21 15.19 7.07
C ASP A 138 -20.50 13.87 7.40
N PHE A 139 -19.36 13.62 6.74
CA PHE A 139 -18.45 12.53 7.11
C PHE A 139 -16.98 12.86 6.83
N ILE A 140 -16.10 12.12 7.51
CA ILE A 140 -14.65 12.18 7.34
C ILE A 140 -14.17 10.80 6.92
N LEU A 141 -13.47 10.71 5.77
CA LEU A 141 -12.83 9.51 5.27
C LEU A 141 -11.35 9.55 5.66
N ALA A 142 -10.99 8.75 6.65
CA ALA A 142 -9.63 8.61 7.16
C ALA A 142 -8.93 7.47 6.41
N ASN A 143 -7.85 7.76 5.71
CA ASN A 143 -7.02 6.77 5.04
C ASN A 143 -5.89 6.35 5.97
N ASP A 144 -5.87 5.09 6.30
CA ASP A 144 -4.97 4.39 7.22
C ASP A 144 -5.03 4.85 8.68
N ILE A 145 -4.45 4.03 9.56
CA ILE A 145 -4.56 4.21 11.02
C ILE A 145 -3.94 5.52 11.51
N GLU A 146 -2.93 6.03 10.83
CA GLU A 146 -2.25 7.27 11.22
C GLU A 146 -3.13 8.52 11.09
N THR A 147 -4.15 8.51 10.24
CA THR A 147 -5.09 9.63 10.12
C THR A 147 -6.28 9.51 11.06
N LEU A 148 -6.54 8.31 11.59
CA LEU A 148 -7.76 8.05 12.35
C LEU A 148 -7.91 8.84 13.66
N PRO A 149 -6.89 8.96 14.54
CA PRO A 149 -7.03 9.77 15.73
C PRO A 149 -7.32 11.25 15.41
N LEU A 150 -6.72 11.76 14.33
CA LEU A 150 -6.93 13.11 13.84
C LEU A 150 -8.37 13.29 13.33
N ALA A 151 -8.85 12.35 12.51
CA ALA A 151 -10.23 12.35 12.00
C ALA A 151 -11.27 12.37 13.13
N LEU A 152 -11.10 11.53 14.14
CA LEU A 152 -11.99 11.46 15.30
C LEU A 152 -11.95 12.75 16.13
N LYS A 153 -10.81 13.39 16.24
CA LYS A 153 -10.68 14.67 16.94
C LYS A 153 -11.34 15.82 16.19
N ILE A 154 -11.20 15.89 14.86
CA ILE A 154 -11.87 16.87 14.00
C ILE A 154 -13.38 16.66 14.04
N SER A 155 -13.85 15.41 13.94
CA SER A 155 -15.27 15.04 14.00
C SER A 155 -15.94 15.56 15.26
N ASN A 156 -15.25 15.53 16.39
CA ASN A 156 -15.76 15.92 17.70
C ASN A 156 -17.17 15.37 18.00
N GLY A 157 -17.44 14.14 17.51
CA GLY A 157 -18.72 13.45 17.65
C GLY A 157 -19.87 14.00 16.77
N LYS A 158 -19.60 14.95 15.88
CA LYS A 158 -20.62 15.57 15.01
C LYS A 158 -20.61 15.00 13.60
N SER A 159 -19.43 14.66 13.07
CA SER A 159 -19.28 14.03 11.75
C SER A 159 -19.21 12.51 11.89
N LYS A 160 -19.72 11.79 10.90
CA LYS A 160 -19.45 10.35 10.75
C LYS A 160 -17.99 10.12 10.38
N VAL A 161 -17.37 9.07 10.92
CA VAL A 161 -15.97 8.74 10.61
C VAL A 161 -15.90 7.37 9.94
N ILE A 162 -15.31 7.35 8.75
CA ILE A 162 -15.05 6.15 7.96
C ILE A 162 -13.55 5.92 7.95
N LEU A 163 -13.08 4.72 8.32
CA LEU A 163 -11.69 4.31 8.15
C LEU A 163 -11.57 3.46 6.90
N ASP A 164 -10.67 3.83 5.99
CA ASP A 164 -10.20 2.98 4.90
C ASP A 164 -8.79 2.51 5.19
N SER A 165 -8.65 1.23 5.54
CA SER A 165 -7.37 0.62 5.95
C SER A 165 -6.78 -0.21 4.83
N HIS A 166 -5.61 0.21 4.34
CA HIS A 166 -4.96 -0.41 3.18
C HIS A 166 -4.17 -1.67 3.54
N GLU A 167 -3.83 -1.83 4.81
CA GLU A 167 -3.08 -2.97 5.35
C GLU A 167 -3.56 -3.35 6.75
N TYR A 168 -3.15 -4.53 7.23
CA TYR A 168 -3.25 -4.84 8.65
C TYR A 168 -2.08 -4.20 9.38
N HIS A 169 -2.26 -2.99 9.85
CA HIS A 169 -1.20 -2.14 10.40
C HIS A 169 -0.35 -2.77 11.51
N PRO A 170 -0.88 -3.56 12.49
CA PRO A 170 -0.03 -4.21 13.49
C PRO A 170 0.91 -5.27 12.93
N GLY A 171 0.74 -5.67 11.67
CA GLY A 171 1.56 -6.65 10.95
C GLY A 171 2.29 -6.07 9.73
N GLU A 172 2.34 -4.74 9.57
CA GLU A 172 2.85 -4.06 8.38
C GLU A 172 4.32 -4.39 8.07
N SER A 173 5.13 -4.47 9.09
CA SER A 173 6.56 -4.79 8.96
C SER A 173 7.02 -5.75 10.07
N ASP A 174 6.26 -6.83 10.31
CA ASP A 174 6.56 -7.83 11.35
C ASP A 174 7.89 -8.56 11.14
N ASP A 175 8.37 -8.60 9.92
CA ASP A 175 9.66 -9.13 9.50
C ASP A 175 10.83 -8.18 9.86
N ASN A 176 10.57 -6.89 10.13
CA ASN A 176 11.57 -5.89 10.50
C ASN A 176 11.70 -5.75 12.03
N LYS A 177 12.79 -6.25 12.61
CA LYS A 177 13.05 -6.20 14.07
C LYS A 177 13.07 -4.79 14.67
N GLU A 178 13.57 -3.81 13.94
CA GLU A 178 13.61 -2.41 14.38
C GLU A 178 12.19 -1.84 14.47
N TRP A 179 11.37 -2.08 13.43
CA TRP A 179 9.99 -1.66 13.41
C TRP A 179 9.18 -2.32 14.54
N VAL A 180 9.32 -3.64 14.71
CA VAL A 180 8.67 -4.38 15.80
C VAL A 180 9.00 -3.79 17.16
N LYS A 181 10.27 -3.44 17.39
CA LYS A 181 10.71 -2.85 18.65
C LYS A 181 10.19 -1.44 18.89
N LYS A 182 10.11 -0.60 17.86
CA LYS A 182 9.82 0.84 18.00
C LYS A 182 8.35 1.19 17.76
N GLN A 183 7.69 0.52 16.83
CA GLN A 183 6.42 1.01 16.26
C GLN A 183 5.25 0.07 16.51
N LYS A 184 5.44 -1.25 16.44
CA LYS A 184 4.34 -2.22 16.54
C LYS A 184 3.42 -2.00 17.76
N ALA A 185 3.98 -1.69 18.92
CA ALA A 185 3.19 -1.48 20.14
C ALA A 185 2.31 -0.23 20.05
N VAL A 186 2.83 0.85 19.49
CA VAL A 186 2.09 2.11 19.29
C VAL A 186 0.99 1.91 18.27
N VAL A 187 1.29 1.30 17.10
CA VAL A 187 0.31 0.99 16.06
C VAL A 187 -0.81 0.11 16.58
N THR A 188 -0.45 -0.95 17.32
CA THR A 188 -1.42 -1.85 17.93
C THR A 188 -2.32 -1.10 18.94
N TYR A 189 -1.74 -0.21 19.72
CA TYR A 189 -2.49 0.63 20.64
C TYR A 189 -3.48 1.54 19.88
N LEU A 190 -3.03 2.23 18.83
CA LEU A 190 -3.91 3.09 18.01
C LEU A 190 -5.07 2.30 17.41
N CYS A 191 -4.78 1.13 16.84
CA CYS A 191 -5.84 0.25 16.32
C CYS A 191 -6.85 -0.13 17.42
N LYS A 192 -6.37 -0.54 18.59
CA LYS A 192 -7.23 -0.96 19.72
C LYS A 192 -8.08 0.19 20.28
N GLU A 193 -7.49 1.38 20.39
CA GLU A 193 -8.15 2.54 21.01
C GLU A 193 -9.13 3.23 20.05
N TYR A 194 -8.81 3.30 18.74
CA TYR A 194 -9.51 4.17 17.82
C TYR A 194 -10.40 3.44 16.81
N ILE A 195 -10.06 2.24 16.35
CA ILE A 195 -10.90 1.50 15.39
C ILE A 195 -12.32 1.23 15.91
N PRO A 196 -12.56 0.88 17.19
CA PRO A 196 -13.91 0.68 17.67
C PRO A 196 -14.82 1.94 17.57
N LYS A 197 -14.21 3.13 17.48
CA LYS A 197 -14.92 4.41 17.48
C LYS A 197 -15.38 4.87 16.09
N VAL A 198 -14.94 4.22 15.00
CA VAL A 198 -15.38 4.60 13.65
C VAL A 198 -16.81 4.12 13.39
N ASP A 199 -17.55 4.86 12.59
CA ASP A 199 -18.90 4.47 12.19
C ASP A 199 -18.85 3.32 11.16
N LEU A 200 -17.92 3.40 10.20
CA LEU A 200 -17.78 2.45 9.11
C LEU A 200 -16.28 2.16 8.86
N MET A 201 -15.98 0.96 8.37
CA MET A 201 -14.59 0.59 8.02
C MET A 201 -14.55 -0.19 6.72
N SER A 202 -13.58 0.12 5.85
CA SER A 202 -13.22 -0.68 4.68
C SER A 202 -11.77 -1.17 4.77
N THR A 203 -11.50 -2.28 4.08
CA THR A 203 -10.17 -2.88 3.91
C THR A 203 -9.95 -3.32 2.48
N VAL A 204 -8.72 -3.72 2.14
CA VAL A 204 -8.36 -4.12 0.78
C VAL A 204 -8.58 -5.60 0.48
N GLY A 205 -8.81 -6.44 1.50
CA GLY A 205 -8.97 -7.89 1.34
C GLY A 205 -9.77 -8.53 2.47
N HIS A 206 -10.34 -9.70 2.20
CA HIS A 206 -11.22 -10.42 3.15
C HIS A 206 -10.45 -10.94 4.38
N ASN A 207 -9.23 -11.44 4.21
CA ASN A 207 -8.43 -11.95 5.32
C ASN A 207 -7.95 -10.83 6.26
N ILE A 208 -7.66 -9.65 5.70
CA ILE A 208 -7.39 -8.43 6.48
C ILE A 208 -8.64 -8.04 7.26
N SER A 209 -9.83 -8.04 6.62
CA SER A 209 -11.11 -7.76 7.28
C SER A 209 -11.38 -8.70 8.44
N LYS A 210 -11.26 -10.03 8.22
CA LYS A 210 -11.40 -11.07 9.27
C LYS A 210 -10.42 -10.83 10.44
N LYS A 211 -9.17 -10.40 10.13
CA LYS A 211 -8.16 -10.12 11.15
C LYS A 211 -8.52 -8.92 12.02
N PHE A 212 -9.02 -7.84 11.42
CA PHE A 212 -9.52 -6.67 12.15
C PHE A 212 -10.72 -7.03 13.02
N GLU A 213 -11.69 -7.77 12.50
CA GLU A 213 -12.86 -8.22 13.27
C GLU A 213 -12.44 -9.09 14.47
N ALA A 214 -11.55 -10.06 14.27
CA ALA A 214 -11.08 -10.94 15.32
C ALA A 214 -10.26 -10.22 16.42
N LYS A 215 -9.51 -9.14 16.07
CA LYS A 215 -8.60 -8.47 17.00
C LYS A 215 -9.19 -7.20 17.62
N PHE A 216 -10.03 -6.49 16.90
CA PHE A 216 -10.55 -5.17 17.32
C PHE A 216 -12.08 -5.11 17.30
N HIS A 217 -12.76 -6.23 17.05
CA HIS A 217 -14.22 -6.36 17.05
C HIS A 217 -14.93 -5.38 16.11
N LYS A 218 -14.26 -5.03 14.98
CA LYS A 218 -14.80 -4.13 13.98
C LYS A 218 -14.97 -4.84 12.65
N LYS A 219 -16.22 -4.97 12.21
CA LYS A 219 -16.56 -5.44 10.87
C LYS A 219 -16.18 -4.41 9.83
N SER A 220 -15.68 -4.87 8.69
CA SER A 220 -15.36 -4.03 7.55
C SER A 220 -15.86 -4.67 6.26
N PHE A 221 -16.08 -3.84 5.26
CA PHE A 221 -16.32 -4.27 3.88
C PHE A 221 -15.06 -4.12 3.04
N VAL A 222 -15.02 -4.83 1.91
CA VAL A 222 -13.80 -4.87 1.10
C VAL A 222 -13.93 -3.92 -0.10
N ILE A 223 -13.00 -2.97 -0.18
CA ILE A 223 -12.74 -2.12 -1.35
C ILE A 223 -11.37 -2.50 -1.88
N THR A 224 -11.31 -3.22 -2.97
CA THR A 224 -10.06 -3.70 -3.55
C THR A 224 -9.27 -2.59 -4.24
N ASN A 225 -7.99 -2.85 -4.53
CA ASN A 225 -7.14 -1.92 -5.29
C ASN A 225 -7.31 -2.05 -6.81
N ALA A 226 -8.50 -2.43 -7.28
CA ALA A 226 -8.79 -2.58 -8.70
C ALA A 226 -8.68 -1.24 -9.46
N PRO A 227 -8.07 -1.23 -10.66
CA PRO A 227 -8.07 -0.08 -11.56
C PRO A 227 -9.43 0.08 -12.25
N SER A 228 -9.59 1.15 -13.03
CA SER A 228 -10.79 1.39 -13.83
C SER A 228 -11.03 0.28 -14.84
N TYR A 229 -12.32 0.05 -15.15
CA TYR A 229 -12.72 -0.94 -16.13
C TYR A 229 -12.25 -0.57 -17.54
N SER A 230 -11.47 -1.46 -18.15
CA SER A 230 -10.94 -1.31 -19.50
C SER A 230 -11.95 -1.86 -20.52
N ALA A 231 -13.01 -1.10 -20.80
CA ALA A 231 -14.15 -1.54 -21.63
C ALA A 231 -13.75 -1.94 -23.06
N ASN A 232 -12.70 -1.30 -23.61
CA ASN A 232 -12.27 -1.49 -25.01
C ASN A 232 -11.30 -2.66 -25.20
N LEU A 233 -10.90 -3.35 -24.13
CA LEU A 233 -9.98 -4.48 -24.22
C LEU A 233 -10.70 -5.80 -24.34
N ASN A 234 -10.24 -6.60 -25.30
CA ASN A 234 -10.65 -7.99 -25.49
C ASN A 234 -9.47 -8.92 -25.25
N PRO A 235 -9.68 -10.18 -24.87
CA PRO A 235 -8.60 -11.15 -24.80
C PRO A 235 -8.01 -11.39 -26.20
N ILE A 236 -6.70 -11.47 -26.27
CA ILE A 236 -5.97 -11.80 -27.51
C ILE A 236 -5.73 -13.30 -27.54
N PRO A 237 -5.94 -14.00 -28.68
CA PRO A 237 -5.65 -15.42 -28.79
C PRO A 237 -4.21 -15.77 -28.44
N VAL A 238 -4.01 -16.95 -27.85
CA VAL A 238 -2.70 -17.46 -27.46
C VAL A 238 -1.97 -17.93 -28.72
N GLY A 239 -0.72 -17.47 -28.90
CA GLY A 239 0.15 -17.88 -29.99
C GLY A 239 1.06 -19.06 -29.64
N ASP A 240 1.94 -19.44 -30.58
CA ASP A 240 2.91 -20.52 -30.37
C ASP A 240 3.92 -20.19 -29.26
N LYS A 241 4.27 -18.92 -29.08
CA LYS A 241 5.07 -18.40 -27.97
C LYS A 241 4.16 -17.73 -26.94
N ILE A 242 4.18 -18.26 -25.72
CA ILE A 242 3.38 -17.78 -24.59
C ILE A 242 4.16 -16.69 -23.87
N LYS A 243 3.58 -15.50 -23.81
CA LYS A 243 4.22 -14.31 -23.25
C LYS A 243 3.77 -14.10 -21.81
N ILE A 244 4.71 -14.12 -20.88
CA ILE A 244 4.50 -13.84 -19.46
C ILE A 244 4.96 -12.42 -19.15
N ILE A 245 4.21 -11.68 -18.34
CA ILE A 245 4.59 -10.34 -17.86
C ILE A 245 4.53 -10.26 -16.33
N HIS A 246 5.56 -9.65 -15.75
CA HIS A 246 5.50 -9.11 -14.38
C HIS A 246 5.78 -7.61 -14.43
N HIS A 247 5.04 -6.82 -13.67
CA HIS A 247 5.25 -5.37 -13.58
C HIS A 247 5.13 -4.82 -12.16
N GLY A 248 5.69 -3.64 -11.93
CA GLY A 248 5.53 -2.87 -10.70
C GLY A 248 6.85 -2.41 -10.09
N LEU A 249 6.80 -1.94 -8.83
CA LEU A 249 7.97 -1.45 -8.11
C LEU A 249 9.03 -2.55 -7.94
N CYS A 250 10.29 -2.20 -8.24
CA CYS A 250 11.44 -3.07 -8.00
C CYS A 250 11.87 -2.97 -6.53
N VAL A 251 11.34 -3.87 -5.69
CA VAL A 251 11.61 -3.93 -4.25
C VAL A 251 12.09 -5.32 -3.88
N ASN A 252 13.22 -5.41 -3.18
CA ASN A 252 13.88 -6.67 -2.82
C ASN A 252 12.96 -7.62 -2.05
N GLY A 253 12.14 -7.10 -1.12
CA GLY A 253 11.16 -7.90 -0.37
C GLY A 253 10.13 -8.64 -1.24
N ARG A 254 10.01 -8.32 -2.54
CA ARG A 254 9.13 -9.03 -3.49
C ARG A 254 9.79 -10.22 -4.18
N ASN A 255 11.07 -10.45 -3.95
CA ASN A 255 11.84 -11.58 -4.51
C ASN A 255 11.65 -11.78 -6.03
N ILE A 256 11.81 -10.70 -6.80
CA ILE A 256 11.61 -10.72 -8.26
C ILE A 256 12.59 -11.69 -8.94
N GLY A 257 13.78 -11.87 -8.36
CA GLY A 257 14.78 -12.83 -8.83
C GLY A 257 14.25 -14.27 -8.94
N ALA A 258 13.34 -14.68 -8.06
CA ALA A 258 12.71 -16.00 -8.13
C ALA A 258 11.85 -16.18 -9.40
N MET A 259 11.23 -15.12 -9.91
CA MET A 259 10.48 -15.16 -11.18
C MET A 259 11.44 -15.26 -12.39
N ILE A 260 12.62 -14.66 -12.31
CA ILE A 260 13.67 -14.83 -13.33
C ILE A 260 14.20 -16.28 -13.29
N GLU A 261 14.50 -16.77 -12.07
CA GLU A 261 15.01 -18.13 -11.88
C GLU A 261 14.03 -19.19 -12.37
N MET A 262 12.73 -18.98 -12.22
CA MET A 262 11.68 -19.86 -12.75
C MET A 262 11.90 -20.21 -14.23
N MET A 263 12.39 -19.26 -15.03
CA MET A 263 12.62 -19.44 -16.47
C MET A 263 13.70 -20.47 -16.82
N LYS A 264 14.51 -20.91 -15.85
CA LYS A 264 15.42 -22.08 -16.03
C LYS A 264 14.68 -23.40 -16.17
N TYR A 265 13.48 -23.47 -15.61
CA TYR A 265 12.69 -24.69 -15.46
C TYR A 265 11.45 -24.68 -16.38
N THR A 266 11.17 -23.57 -17.07
CA THR A 266 10.12 -23.50 -18.09
C THR A 266 10.60 -24.04 -19.42
N ASP A 267 9.69 -24.63 -20.20
CA ASP A 267 9.99 -25.06 -21.57
C ASP A 267 10.12 -23.85 -22.52
N GLU A 268 10.58 -24.11 -23.75
CA GLU A 268 10.90 -23.06 -24.72
C GLU A 268 9.70 -22.28 -25.27
N ARG A 269 8.45 -22.69 -24.96
CA ARG A 269 7.25 -21.95 -25.37
C ARG A 269 7.13 -20.62 -24.64
N PHE A 270 7.71 -20.49 -23.42
CA PHE A 270 7.51 -19.36 -22.55
C PHE A 270 8.59 -18.29 -22.66
N THR A 271 8.17 -17.05 -22.64
CA THR A 271 9.04 -15.86 -22.49
C THR A 271 8.54 -15.01 -21.32
N LEU A 272 9.46 -14.33 -20.62
CA LEU A 272 9.13 -13.45 -19.51
C LEU A 272 9.64 -12.04 -19.78
N ASP A 273 8.72 -11.08 -19.72
CA ASP A 273 9.05 -9.65 -19.71
C ASP A 273 8.83 -9.06 -18.33
N LEU A 274 9.81 -8.26 -17.86
CA LEU A 274 9.80 -7.61 -16.57
C LEU A 274 9.72 -6.08 -16.77
N MET A 275 8.57 -5.47 -16.50
CA MET A 275 8.37 -4.04 -16.56
C MET A 275 8.49 -3.45 -15.15
N LEU A 276 9.70 -3.14 -14.72
CA LEU A 276 10.03 -2.76 -13.35
C LEU A 276 10.26 -1.25 -13.22
N LEU A 277 9.60 -0.64 -12.23
CA LEU A 277 9.85 0.73 -11.82
C LEU A 277 10.92 0.75 -10.71
N PRO A 278 12.13 1.27 -10.99
CA PRO A 278 13.17 1.38 -9.98
C PRO A 278 12.78 2.39 -8.89
N VAL A 279 13.14 2.08 -7.65
CA VAL A 279 12.97 2.99 -6.50
C VAL A 279 14.33 3.46 -6.00
N ALA A 280 14.42 4.71 -5.56
CA ALA A 280 15.69 5.35 -5.24
C ALA A 280 16.50 4.62 -4.14
N TRP A 281 15.80 3.97 -3.21
CA TRP A 281 16.41 3.26 -2.08
C TRP A 281 16.75 1.78 -2.36
N GLU A 282 16.40 1.24 -3.57
CA GLU A 282 16.64 -0.14 -4.01
C GLU A 282 17.34 -0.17 -5.38
N LYS A 283 18.11 0.85 -5.69
CA LYS A 283 18.77 0.99 -7.01
C LYS A 283 19.74 -0.17 -7.27
N GLU A 284 20.46 -0.63 -6.27
CA GLU A 284 21.40 -1.76 -6.37
C GLU A 284 20.66 -3.04 -6.79
N TYR A 285 19.55 -3.35 -6.14
CA TYR A 285 18.73 -4.51 -6.49
C TYR A 285 18.20 -4.46 -7.94
N TYR A 286 17.84 -3.28 -8.43
CA TYR A 286 17.42 -3.12 -9.82
C TYR A 286 18.57 -3.44 -10.81
N GLU A 287 19.79 -3.00 -10.55
CA GLU A 287 20.95 -3.30 -11.40
C GLU A 287 21.38 -4.78 -11.29
N GLU A 288 21.23 -5.41 -10.13
CA GLU A 288 21.43 -6.85 -9.95
C GLU A 288 20.46 -7.65 -10.83
N LEU A 289 19.15 -7.35 -10.79
CA LEU A 289 18.16 -8.02 -11.63
C LEU A 289 18.42 -7.81 -13.12
N LYS A 290 18.84 -6.62 -13.53
CA LYS A 290 19.22 -6.31 -14.91
C LYS A 290 20.39 -7.16 -15.37
N THR A 291 21.40 -7.33 -14.51
CA THR A 291 22.55 -8.21 -14.79
C THR A 291 22.12 -9.67 -14.85
N GLU A 292 21.22 -10.10 -13.97
CA GLU A 292 20.70 -11.47 -13.96
C GLU A 292 19.93 -11.80 -15.24
N THR A 293 19.06 -10.90 -15.72
CA THR A 293 18.26 -11.14 -16.93
C THR A 293 19.08 -11.41 -18.18
N VAL A 294 20.29 -10.85 -18.29
CA VAL A 294 21.18 -11.08 -19.46
C VAL A 294 21.58 -12.55 -19.62
N LYS A 295 21.53 -13.34 -18.54
CA LYS A 295 21.87 -14.77 -18.57
C LYS A 295 20.78 -15.62 -19.25
N TYR A 296 19.60 -15.05 -19.52
CA TYR A 296 18.44 -15.77 -20.05
C TYR A 296 18.03 -15.22 -21.42
N LYS A 297 17.96 -16.10 -22.42
CA LYS A 297 17.55 -15.71 -23.79
C LYS A 297 16.05 -15.37 -23.89
N ASN A 298 15.26 -15.88 -22.95
CA ASN A 298 13.80 -15.77 -22.92
C ASN A 298 13.29 -14.81 -21.82
N VAL A 299 14.15 -13.96 -21.23
CA VAL A 299 13.79 -12.94 -20.26
C VAL A 299 14.24 -11.57 -20.74
N LYS A 300 13.37 -10.55 -20.62
CA LYS A 300 13.67 -9.16 -20.99
C LYS A 300 13.22 -8.19 -19.91
N MET A 301 13.99 -7.11 -19.73
CA MET A 301 13.57 -5.96 -18.97
C MET A 301 12.97 -4.91 -19.91
N LEU A 302 11.83 -4.33 -19.49
CA LEU A 302 11.13 -3.27 -20.22
C LEU A 302 11.14 -1.98 -19.42
N LEU A 303 11.07 -0.86 -20.14
CA LEU A 303 10.81 0.42 -19.50
C LEU A 303 9.37 0.48 -18.99
N PRO A 304 9.13 1.10 -17.82
CA PRO A 304 7.80 1.25 -17.27
C PRO A 304 6.95 2.20 -18.13
N VAL A 305 5.66 1.87 -18.25
CA VAL A 305 4.65 2.76 -18.84
C VAL A 305 3.88 3.49 -17.73
N PRO A 306 3.18 4.59 -18.01
CA PRO A 306 2.28 5.24 -17.07
C PRO A 306 1.25 4.25 -16.50
N THR A 307 0.90 4.40 -15.22
CA THR A 307 -0.03 3.47 -14.53
C THR A 307 -1.37 3.33 -15.25
N SER A 308 -1.88 4.41 -15.85
CA SER A 308 -3.12 4.39 -16.63
C SER A 308 -3.05 3.55 -17.91
N GLU A 309 -1.86 3.30 -18.42
CA GLU A 309 -1.64 2.55 -19.68
C GLU A 309 -1.30 1.07 -19.43
N ILE A 310 -1.08 0.67 -18.18
CA ILE A 310 -0.67 -0.72 -17.84
C ILE A 310 -1.63 -1.76 -18.43
N PRO A 311 -2.96 -1.69 -18.27
CA PRO A 311 -3.86 -2.70 -18.82
C PRO A 311 -3.78 -2.77 -20.35
N GLN A 312 -3.73 -1.62 -21.04
CA GLN A 312 -3.63 -1.54 -22.49
C GLN A 312 -2.30 -2.13 -22.99
N PHE A 313 -1.19 -1.76 -22.35
CA PHE A 313 0.14 -2.25 -22.71
C PHE A 313 0.26 -3.76 -22.47
N THR A 314 -0.22 -4.25 -21.32
CA THR A 314 -0.07 -5.65 -20.93
C THR A 314 -1.08 -6.59 -21.61
N ASN A 315 -2.14 -6.09 -22.25
CA ASN A 315 -3.13 -6.91 -22.96
C ASN A 315 -2.52 -7.83 -24.05
N GLN A 316 -1.37 -7.47 -24.63
CA GLN A 316 -0.64 -8.26 -25.62
C GLN A 316 0.04 -9.54 -25.08
N TYR A 317 0.02 -9.72 -23.75
CA TYR A 317 0.58 -10.90 -23.07
C TYR A 317 -0.49 -11.96 -22.83
N ASP A 318 -0.04 -13.13 -22.37
CA ASP A 318 -0.92 -14.27 -22.11
C ASP A 318 -1.10 -14.49 -20.60
N ILE A 319 -0.02 -14.35 -19.85
CA ILE A 319 0.01 -14.65 -18.41
C ILE A 319 0.57 -13.46 -17.64
N GLY A 320 -0.17 -12.99 -16.65
CA GLY A 320 0.31 -12.09 -15.61
C GLY A 320 0.90 -12.87 -14.45
N LEU A 321 2.16 -12.61 -14.11
CA LEU A 321 2.94 -13.37 -13.13
C LEU A 321 3.13 -12.60 -11.82
N PHE A 322 2.84 -13.22 -10.67
CA PHE A 322 3.19 -12.66 -9.38
C PHE A 322 3.51 -13.72 -8.32
N LEU A 323 4.78 -13.85 -7.97
CA LEU A 323 5.27 -14.78 -6.95
C LEU A 323 5.75 -13.97 -5.73
N LEU A 324 4.83 -13.62 -4.81
CA LEU A 324 5.13 -12.83 -3.62
C LEU A 324 5.40 -13.73 -2.42
N PRO A 325 6.61 -13.72 -1.83
CA PRO A 325 6.91 -14.55 -0.67
C PRO A 325 6.11 -14.13 0.56
N PRO A 326 5.63 -15.09 1.41
CA PRO A 326 4.77 -14.81 2.56
C PRO A 326 5.59 -14.36 3.79
N VAL A 327 6.39 -13.31 3.68
CA VAL A 327 7.36 -12.87 4.72
C VAL A 327 6.70 -12.23 5.95
N ASN A 328 5.51 -11.67 5.80
CA ASN A 328 4.71 -11.12 6.89
C ASN A 328 3.22 -11.32 6.62
N PHE A 329 2.35 -10.91 7.57
CA PHE A 329 0.91 -11.09 7.44
C PHE A 329 0.33 -10.40 6.20
N ASN A 330 0.76 -9.17 5.90
CA ASN A 330 0.24 -8.42 4.76
C ASN A 330 0.70 -9.02 3.42
N TYR A 331 1.94 -9.48 3.31
CA TYR A 331 2.42 -10.18 2.11
C TYR A 331 1.71 -11.51 1.90
N THR A 332 1.52 -12.29 2.98
CA THR A 332 0.76 -13.55 2.92
C THR A 332 -0.66 -13.34 2.39
N ASN A 333 -1.32 -12.25 2.80
CA ASN A 333 -2.70 -11.94 2.44
C ASN A 333 -2.82 -10.77 1.45
N ALA A 334 -1.78 -10.51 0.66
CA ALA A 334 -1.77 -9.42 -0.30
C ALA A 334 -2.80 -9.64 -1.41
N LEU A 335 -3.48 -8.54 -1.76
CA LEU A 335 -4.32 -8.42 -2.95
C LEU A 335 -3.92 -7.14 -3.70
N PRO A 336 -2.79 -7.17 -4.45
CA PRO A 336 -2.17 -5.99 -5.00
C PRO A 336 -2.88 -5.46 -6.25
N ASN A 337 -2.62 -4.18 -6.60
CA ASN A 337 -3.14 -3.55 -7.81
C ASN A 337 -2.91 -4.39 -9.05
N LYS A 338 -1.68 -4.93 -9.23
CA LYS A 338 -1.30 -5.71 -10.41
C LYS A 338 -2.16 -6.94 -10.66
N PHE A 339 -2.70 -7.57 -9.60
CA PHE A 339 -3.63 -8.68 -9.75
C PHE A 339 -4.86 -8.26 -10.57
N PHE A 340 -5.43 -7.11 -10.23
CA PHE A 340 -6.58 -6.56 -10.94
C PHE A 340 -6.18 -5.93 -12.28
N GLU A 341 -4.98 -5.38 -12.40
CA GLU A 341 -4.44 -4.89 -13.68
C GLU A 341 -4.30 -6.03 -14.69
N PHE A 342 -3.89 -7.23 -14.26
CA PHE A 342 -3.90 -8.43 -15.11
C PHE A 342 -5.32 -8.83 -15.56
N VAL A 343 -6.31 -8.74 -14.65
CA VAL A 343 -7.73 -8.96 -15.02
C VAL A 343 -8.18 -7.94 -16.06
N GLN A 344 -7.86 -6.64 -15.83
CA GLN A 344 -8.23 -5.59 -16.79
C GLN A 344 -7.51 -5.71 -18.12
N ALA A 345 -6.32 -6.30 -18.14
CA ALA A 345 -5.59 -6.65 -19.36
C ALA A 345 -6.06 -7.97 -20.02
N ARG A 346 -7.04 -8.68 -19.44
CA ARG A 346 -7.54 -9.96 -19.97
C ARG A 346 -6.51 -11.09 -19.99
N LEU A 347 -5.62 -11.13 -18.98
CA LEU A 347 -4.60 -12.17 -18.88
C LEU A 347 -5.08 -13.36 -18.06
N ALA A 348 -4.51 -14.53 -18.31
CA ALA A 348 -4.41 -15.59 -17.31
C ALA A 348 -3.47 -15.14 -16.19
N ILE A 349 -3.67 -15.60 -14.95
CA ILE A 349 -2.86 -15.17 -13.81
C ILE A 349 -2.14 -16.37 -13.20
N ALA A 350 -0.83 -16.25 -12.98
CA ALA A 350 -0.02 -17.26 -12.31
C ALA A 350 0.55 -16.70 -11.01
N ILE A 351 0.25 -17.38 -9.88
CA ILE A 351 0.67 -16.96 -8.55
C ILE A 351 1.24 -18.11 -7.72
N GLY A 352 1.97 -17.75 -6.64
CA GLY A 352 2.20 -18.66 -5.51
C GLY A 352 0.94 -18.86 -4.66
N PRO A 353 0.94 -19.77 -3.65
CA PRO A 353 -0.22 -20.11 -2.84
C PRO A 353 -0.57 -19.03 -1.81
N SER A 354 -0.72 -17.77 -2.24
CA SER A 354 -1.19 -16.65 -1.43
C SER A 354 -2.69 -16.78 -1.15
N PRO A 355 -3.13 -16.91 0.10
CA PRO A 355 -4.52 -17.27 0.40
C PRO A 355 -5.58 -16.33 -0.19
N GLU A 356 -5.35 -15.02 -0.10
CA GLU A 356 -6.30 -14.02 -0.60
C GLU A 356 -6.41 -14.05 -2.14
N MET A 357 -5.27 -14.05 -2.86
CA MET A 357 -5.26 -14.14 -4.32
C MET A 357 -5.79 -15.49 -4.81
N ALA A 358 -5.47 -16.59 -4.10
CA ALA A 358 -5.93 -17.94 -4.44
C ALA A 358 -7.46 -18.06 -4.37
N GLU A 359 -8.11 -17.38 -3.42
CA GLU A 359 -9.57 -17.33 -3.33
C GLU A 359 -10.18 -16.72 -4.61
N TYR A 360 -9.61 -15.62 -5.12
CA TYR A 360 -10.05 -14.99 -6.39
C TYR A 360 -9.76 -15.88 -7.61
N ILE A 361 -8.56 -16.47 -7.68
CA ILE A 361 -8.21 -17.39 -8.78
C ILE A 361 -9.22 -18.53 -8.86
N ASN A 362 -9.49 -19.20 -7.75
CA ASN A 362 -10.40 -20.35 -7.70
C ASN A 362 -11.87 -19.95 -7.97
N LYS A 363 -12.33 -18.84 -7.38
CA LYS A 363 -13.72 -18.38 -7.51
C LYS A 363 -14.08 -17.96 -8.92
N TYR A 364 -13.15 -17.32 -9.62
CA TYR A 364 -13.38 -16.72 -10.92
C TYR A 364 -12.64 -17.45 -12.06
N GLU A 365 -11.95 -18.53 -11.77
CA GLU A 365 -11.15 -19.33 -12.72
C GLU A 365 -10.13 -18.49 -13.50
N LEU A 366 -9.46 -17.52 -12.82
CA LEU A 366 -8.61 -16.52 -13.47
C LEU A 366 -7.23 -17.05 -13.88
N GLY A 367 -6.83 -18.26 -13.46
CA GLY A 367 -5.48 -18.75 -13.69
C GLY A 367 -5.09 -19.92 -12.81
N ILE A 368 -3.80 -19.98 -12.46
CA ILE A 368 -3.17 -21.10 -11.77
C ILE A 368 -2.44 -20.69 -10.49
N ILE A 369 -2.30 -21.65 -9.58
CA ILE A 369 -1.63 -21.50 -8.29
C ILE A 369 -0.57 -22.59 -8.20
N SER A 370 0.71 -22.24 -7.95
CA SER A 370 1.77 -23.22 -7.69
C SER A 370 1.62 -23.88 -6.32
N ASP A 371 2.22 -25.06 -6.14
CA ASP A 371 2.16 -25.83 -4.87
C ASP A 371 2.85 -25.08 -3.72
N ASP A 372 3.92 -24.34 -4.02
CA ASP A 372 4.68 -23.50 -3.08
C ASP A 372 5.25 -22.26 -3.76
N PHE A 373 6.03 -21.44 -3.03
CA PHE A 373 6.64 -20.21 -3.54
C PHE A 373 8.01 -20.43 -4.19
N SER A 374 8.39 -21.67 -4.53
CA SER A 374 9.65 -21.94 -5.23
C SER A 374 9.53 -21.70 -6.75
N PRO A 375 10.62 -21.25 -7.39
CA PRO A 375 10.69 -21.11 -8.85
C PRO A 375 10.35 -22.42 -9.58
N GLN A 376 10.77 -23.55 -9.03
CA GLN A 376 10.57 -24.87 -9.61
C GLN A 376 9.09 -25.27 -9.61
N SER A 377 8.41 -25.06 -8.49
CA SER A 377 6.99 -25.38 -8.36
C SER A 377 6.15 -24.54 -9.34
N LEU A 378 6.44 -23.24 -9.43
CA LEU A 378 5.73 -22.36 -10.35
C LEU A 378 5.98 -22.74 -11.81
N ALA A 379 7.24 -23.01 -12.20
CA ALA A 379 7.58 -23.49 -13.54
C ALA A 379 6.87 -24.80 -13.90
N LYS A 380 6.85 -25.78 -12.96
CA LYS A 380 6.14 -27.04 -13.14
C LYS A 380 4.66 -26.80 -13.46
N THR A 381 4.01 -25.92 -12.70
CA THR A 381 2.59 -25.60 -12.90
C THR A 381 2.35 -24.89 -14.23
N ILE A 382 3.22 -23.93 -14.60
CA ILE A 382 3.15 -23.21 -15.88
C ILE A 382 3.36 -24.14 -17.08
N ASN A 383 4.33 -25.06 -17.02
CA ASN A 383 4.63 -26.01 -18.10
C ASN A 383 3.44 -26.96 -18.42
N GLN A 384 2.55 -27.20 -17.47
CA GLN A 384 1.35 -28.02 -17.65
C GLN A 384 0.24 -27.30 -18.42
N LEU A 385 0.33 -25.97 -18.57
CA LEU A 385 -0.71 -25.19 -19.25
C LEU A 385 -0.71 -25.48 -20.77
N THR A 386 -1.91 -25.77 -21.28
CA THR A 386 -2.16 -25.77 -22.72
C THR A 386 -2.62 -24.38 -23.19
N PRO A 387 -2.49 -24.06 -24.49
CA PRO A 387 -3.03 -22.82 -25.05
C PRO A 387 -4.54 -22.65 -24.79
N GLU A 388 -5.30 -23.75 -24.82
CA GLU A 388 -6.75 -23.75 -24.54
C GLU A 388 -7.07 -23.38 -23.09
N GLN A 389 -6.28 -23.89 -22.14
CA GLN A 389 -6.44 -23.55 -20.72
C GLN A 389 -6.10 -22.07 -20.45
N ILE A 390 -5.01 -21.56 -21.05
CA ILE A 390 -4.64 -20.15 -20.96
C ILE A 390 -5.76 -19.28 -21.55
N TRP A 391 -6.26 -19.67 -22.72
CA TRP A 391 -7.36 -18.98 -23.39
C TRP A 391 -8.61 -18.95 -22.50
N HIS A 392 -8.98 -20.07 -21.89
CA HIS A 392 -10.08 -20.13 -20.92
C HIS A 392 -9.91 -19.10 -19.79
N HIS A 393 -8.75 -19.04 -19.16
CA HIS A 393 -8.49 -18.08 -18.08
C HIS A 393 -8.53 -16.62 -18.57
N LYS A 394 -8.05 -16.33 -19.77
CA LYS A 394 -8.16 -15.01 -20.41
C LYS A 394 -9.62 -14.62 -20.63
N GLN A 395 -10.46 -15.56 -21.03
CA GLN A 395 -11.91 -15.38 -21.18
C GLN A 395 -12.59 -15.13 -19.82
N GLN A 396 -12.19 -15.82 -18.78
CA GLN A 396 -12.70 -15.59 -17.42
C GLN A 396 -12.31 -14.21 -16.91
N SER A 397 -11.06 -13.76 -17.13
CA SER A 397 -10.65 -12.40 -16.83
C SER A 397 -11.49 -11.36 -17.58
N HIS A 398 -11.83 -11.60 -18.85
CA HIS A 398 -12.72 -10.73 -19.62
C HIS A 398 -14.14 -10.70 -19.05
N LYS A 399 -14.70 -11.87 -18.73
CA LYS A 399 -16.04 -12.01 -18.18
C LYS A 399 -16.23 -11.24 -16.87
N TYR A 400 -15.23 -11.29 -15.97
CA TYR A 400 -15.31 -10.70 -14.64
C TYR A 400 -14.61 -9.34 -14.51
N ALA A 401 -14.10 -8.77 -15.61
CA ALA A 401 -13.35 -7.52 -15.58
C ALA A 401 -14.15 -6.34 -14.96
N TYR A 402 -15.45 -6.24 -15.26
CA TYR A 402 -16.28 -5.20 -14.66
C TYR A 402 -16.53 -5.44 -13.16
N ASP A 403 -16.80 -6.66 -12.75
CA ASP A 403 -17.05 -7.01 -11.35
C ASP A 403 -15.79 -6.82 -10.48
N LEU A 404 -14.61 -6.91 -11.11
CA LEU A 404 -13.28 -6.73 -10.49
C LEU A 404 -12.65 -5.40 -10.91
N SER A 405 -13.42 -4.31 -10.88
CA SER A 405 -13.04 -2.97 -11.32
C SER A 405 -13.24 -1.90 -10.23
N ALA A 406 -12.67 -0.74 -10.46
CA ALA A 406 -12.87 0.45 -9.64
C ALA A 406 -14.33 0.92 -9.63
N GLU A 407 -15.06 0.75 -10.73
CA GLU A 407 -16.48 1.12 -10.86
C GLU A 407 -17.35 0.31 -9.90
N LYS A 408 -17.06 -0.98 -9.75
CA LYS A 408 -17.78 -1.83 -8.78
C LYS A 408 -17.48 -1.42 -7.35
N ASN A 409 -16.22 -1.09 -7.06
CA ASN A 409 -15.80 -0.53 -5.77
C ASN A 409 -16.47 0.82 -5.47
N LYS A 410 -16.58 1.71 -6.48
CA LYS A 410 -17.32 2.98 -6.38
C LYS A 410 -18.77 2.74 -5.95
N GLN A 411 -19.47 1.84 -6.64
CA GLN A 411 -20.87 1.52 -6.32
C GLN A 411 -21.03 1.06 -4.87
N LEU A 412 -20.12 0.18 -4.41
CA LEU A 412 -20.13 -0.33 -3.03
C LEU A 412 -19.87 0.78 -2.01
N LEU A 413 -18.82 1.60 -2.21
CA LEU A 413 -18.50 2.70 -1.30
C LEU A 413 -19.66 3.68 -1.18
N LEU A 414 -20.21 4.14 -2.32
CA LEU A 414 -21.31 5.11 -2.34
C LEU A 414 -22.58 4.55 -1.68
N SER A 415 -22.89 3.26 -1.88
CA SER A 415 -24.00 2.59 -1.18
C SER A 415 -23.77 2.61 0.34
N LYS A 416 -22.59 2.22 0.81
CA LYS A 416 -22.26 2.21 2.25
C LYS A 416 -22.26 3.60 2.87
N VAL A 417 -21.78 4.61 2.16
CA VAL A 417 -21.87 6.00 2.62
C VAL A 417 -23.32 6.47 2.70
N LYS A 418 -24.15 6.17 1.70
CA LYS A 418 -25.59 6.53 1.71
C LYS A 418 -26.38 5.86 2.83
N GLU A 419 -26.03 4.63 3.21
CA GLU A 419 -26.62 3.93 4.35
C GLU A 419 -26.23 4.58 5.70
N LEU A 420 -25.05 5.26 5.74
CA LEU A 420 -24.47 5.83 6.96
C LEU A 420 -24.99 7.24 7.28
N ILE A 421 -25.26 8.06 6.24
CA ILE A 421 -25.59 9.50 6.34
C ILE A 421 -27.01 9.83 5.78
#